data_ddd1da870a89baf73a28a4b6fbeb1e9c
#
_entry.id   ddd1da870a89baf73a28a4b6fbeb1e9c
#
_cell.length_a   1.000
_cell.length_b   1.000
_cell.length_c   1.000
_cell.angle_alpha   90.00
_cell.angle_beta   90.00
_cell.angle_gamma   90.00
#
_symmetry.space_group_name_H-M   'P 1'
#
loop_
_entity.id
_entity.type
_entity.pdbx_description
1 polymer ?
#
loop_
_entity_poly.entity_id
_entity_poly.type
_entity_poly.pdbx_seq_one_letter_code
_entity_poly.pdbx_strand_id
1 'polypeptide(L)'
;MHIPDGYLGPPTCIAGYAVMLPLWAIASRKVKKTLNARQVPLLAIGAAFCFVIMMFNVPIPGGTTGHAVGAVLVAILLGPWAACIAVSVALVIQALLFGDGGITAIGANCFNMAFALPMVGHIVYRLISRNSAITSVRRVVAAGIAGYVGLVVASLCAGIEFGIQPLLHHTASGQALYCPYGLKVAITAMVGGHALVFGWVELIATALVVKFLQTKEPSLLQQKMEAKE
;
A
#
# COMPACT_ATOMS: atom_id res chain seq x y z
N MET A 1 -1.06 -6.16 7.73
CA MET A 1 -1.05 -6.60 6.31
C MET A 1 0.32 -7.15 5.90
N HIS A 2 1.33 -6.99 6.76
CA HIS A 2 2.65 -7.56 6.54
C HIS A 2 2.61 -9.08 6.51
N ILE A 3 3.19 -9.68 5.48
CA ILE A 3 3.32 -11.12 5.31
C ILE A 3 4.66 -11.52 5.93
N PRO A 4 4.68 -12.32 7.01
CA PRO A 4 5.92 -12.75 7.64
C PRO A 4 6.60 -13.89 6.84
N ASP A 5 7.87 -14.16 7.13
CA ASP A 5 8.56 -15.33 6.60
C ASP A 5 7.86 -16.61 7.03
N GLY A 6 7.85 -17.60 6.15
CA GLY A 6 7.18 -18.88 6.40
C GLY A 6 5.68 -18.91 6.12
N TYR A 7 5.03 -17.78 5.78
CA TYR A 7 3.62 -17.74 5.36
C TYR A 7 3.42 -18.08 3.89
N LEU A 8 4.37 -17.72 3.04
CA LEU A 8 4.33 -18.02 1.61
C LEU A 8 5.39 -19.05 1.24
N GLY A 9 5.03 -19.99 0.38
CA GLY A 9 5.96 -20.94 -0.20
C GLY A 9 6.96 -20.27 -1.15
N PRO A 10 8.16 -20.86 -1.36
CA PRO A 10 9.21 -20.28 -2.18
C PRO A 10 8.77 -19.86 -3.59
N PRO A 11 7.95 -20.65 -4.32
CA PRO A 11 7.47 -20.24 -5.64
C PRO A 11 6.64 -18.96 -5.60
N THR A 12 5.79 -18.77 -4.57
CA THR A 12 4.98 -17.56 -4.39
C THR A 12 5.87 -16.36 -4.06
N CYS A 13 6.87 -16.53 -3.20
CA CYS A 13 7.87 -15.50 -2.90
C CYS A 13 8.64 -15.07 -4.15
N ILE A 14 9.12 -16.05 -4.94
CA ILE A 14 9.83 -15.78 -6.20
C ILE A 14 8.92 -15.04 -7.19
N ALA A 15 7.66 -15.44 -7.31
CA ALA A 15 6.69 -14.74 -8.16
C ALA A 15 6.49 -13.27 -7.73
N GLY A 16 6.40 -13.00 -6.42
CA GLY A 16 6.32 -11.64 -5.88
C GLY A 16 7.52 -10.78 -6.30
N TYR A 17 8.73 -11.30 -6.16
CA TYR A 17 9.93 -10.60 -6.63
C TYR A 17 9.98 -10.46 -8.15
N ALA A 18 9.62 -11.49 -8.89
CA ALA A 18 9.62 -11.46 -10.36
C ALA A 18 8.67 -10.38 -10.91
N VAL A 19 7.54 -10.15 -10.25
CA VAL A 19 6.60 -9.06 -10.58
C VAL A 19 7.16 -7.70 -10.13
N MET A 20 7.71 -7.61 -8.92
CA MET A 20 8.13 -6.31 -8.38
C MET A 20 9.42 -5.77 -8.99
N LEU A 21 10.37 -6.61 -9.40
CA LEU A 21 11.62 -6.16 -10.02
C LEU A 21 11.39 -5.24 -11.23
N PRO A 22 10.60 -5.62 -12.25
CA PRO A 22 10.28 -4.71 -13.36
C PRO A 22 9.46 -3.49 -12.92
N LEU A 23 8.54 -3.62 -11.95
CA LEU A 23 7.76 -2.49 -11.43
C LEU A 23 8.65 -1.47 -10.73
N TRP A 24 9.63 -1.89 -9.92
CA TRP A 24 10.62 -1.00 -9.31
C TRP A 24 11.50 -0.32 -10.36
N ALA A 25 11.90 -1.04 -11.42
CA ALA A 25 12.66 -0.44 -12.51
C ALA A 25 11.84 0.64 -13.24
N ILE A 26 10.56 0.39 -13.50
CA ILE A 26 9.64 1.38 -14.09
C ILE A 26 9.44 2.57 -13.13
N ALA A 27 9.17 2.31 -11.86
CA ALA A 27 8.97 3.33 -10.84
C ALA A 27 10.18 4.25 -10.72
N SER A 28 11.39 3.67 -10.63
CA SER A 28 12.64 4.42 -10.54
C SER A 28 12.87 5.30 -11.78
N ARG A 29 12.62 4.78 -12.99
CA ARG A 29 12.74 5.57 -14.23
C ARG A 29 11.73 6.72 -14.28
N LYS A 30 10.48 6.46 -13.85
CA LYS A 30 9.42 7.49 -13.83
C LYS A 30 9.70 8.56 -12.79
N VAL A 31 10.09 8.16 -11.58
CA VAL A 31 10.45 9.09 -10.49
C VAL A 31 11.62 10.00 -10.91
N LYS A 32 12.69 9.45 -11.50
CA LYS A 32 13.82 10.26 -12.02
C LYS A 32 13.39 11.30 -13.07
N LYS A 33 12.34 11.02 -13.84
CA LYS A 33 11.85 11.93 -14.87
C LYS A 33 10.83 12.96 -14.37
N THR A 34 10.11 12.66 -13.28
CA THR A 34 8.95 13.45 -12.83
C THR A 34 9.24 14.26 -11.57
N LEU A 35 10.13 13.79 -10.70
CA LEU A 35 10.47 14.52 -9.47
C LEU A 35 11.66 15.45 -9.70
N ASN A 36 11.50 16.68 -9.23
CA ASN A 36 12.58 17.65 -9.15
C ASN A 36 13.30 17.54 -7.77
N ALA A 37 14.46 18.21 -7.65
CA ALA A 37 15.27 18.18 -6.42
C ALA A 37 14.51 18.65 -5.16
N ARG A 38 13.52 19.55 -5.31
CA ARG A 38 12.69 20.05 -4.18
C ARG A 38 11.67 19.02 -3.69
N GLN A 39 11.30 18.04 -4.52
CA GLN A 39 10.33 17.00 -4.17
C GLN A 39 10.99 15.76 -3.54
N VAL A 40 12.32 15.62 -3.63
CA VAL A 40 13.04 14.50 -3.00
C VAL A 40 12.87 14.47 -1.48
N PRO A 41 13.01 15.58 -0.73
CA PRO A 41 12.70 15.61 0.69
C PRO A 41 11.25 15.21 1.01
N LEU A 42 10.29 15.61 0.17
CA LEU A 42 8.89 15.24 0.36
C LEU A 42 8.67 13.73 0.14
N LEU A 43 9.40 13.11 -0.77
CA LEU A 43 9.40 11.66 -0.96
C LEU A 43 9.93 10.93 0.29
N ALA A 44 11.02 11.44 0.88
CA ALA A 44 11.59 10.88 2.10
C ALA A 44 10.63 11.04 3.31
N ILE A 45 9.99 12.20 3.46
CA ILE A 45 8.96 12.43 4.48
C ILE A 45 7.77 11.48 4.26
N GLY A 46 7.35 11.28 3.00
CA GLY A 46 6.31 10.33 2.65
C GLY A 46 6.65 8.89 3.03
N ALA A 47 7.89 8.46 2.79
CA ALA A 47 8.37 7.14 3.22
C ALA A 47 8.38 7.00 4.75
N ALA A 48 8.87 8.01 5.48
CA ALA A 48 8.87 8.04 6.93
C ALA A 48 7.44 8.03 7.50
N PHE A 49 6.52 8.78 6.91
CA PHE A 49 5.11 8.78 7.30
C PHE A 49 4.49 7.38 7.13
N CYS A 50 4.68 6.75 5.97
CA CYS A 50 4.20 5.39 5.73
C CYS A 50 4.83 4.39 6.70
N PHE A 51 6.13 4.51 6.97
CA PHE A 51 6.81 3.68 7.96
C PHE A 51 6.16 3.79 9.34
N VAL A 52 5.97 5.00 9.84
CA VAL A 52 5.43 5.23 11.19
C VAL A 52 3.99 4.77 11.32
N ILE A 53 3.13 5.07 10.34
CA ILE A 53 1.71 4.69 10.41
C ILE A 53 1.53 3.16 10.37
N MET A 54 2.36 2.44 9.61
CA MET A 54 2.33 0.98 9.54
C MET A 54 2.80 0.29 10.83
N MET A 55 3.58 0.97 11.69
CA MET A 55 3.99 0.41 12.99
C MET A 55 2.83 0.25 13.98
N PHE A 56 1.72 0.95 13.76
CA PHE A 56 0.48 0.76 14.53
C PHE A 56 -0.32 -0.40 13.96
N ASN A 57 0.22 -1.62 14.09
CA ASN A 57 -0.42 -2.81 13.55
C ASN A 57 -1.07 -3.67 14.65
N VAL A 58 -2.15 -4.35 14.29
CA VAL A 58 -2.93 -5.22 15.18
C VAL A 58 -3.12 -6.58 14.53
N PRO A 59 -2.89 -7.69 15.26
CA PRO A 59 -3.13 -9.04 14.73
C PRO A 59 -4.58 -9.26 14.28
N ILE A 60 -4.75 -9.91 13.12
CA ILE A 60 -6.05 -10.33 12.58
C ILE A 60 -6.09 -11.86 12.59
N PRO A 61 -6.96 -12.48 13.40
CA PRO A 61 -7.14 -13.94 13.39
C PRO A 61 -7.56 -14.46 11.99
N GLY A 62 -6.92 -15.53 11.53
CA GLY A 62 -7.16 -16.08 10.17
C GLY A 62 -6.45 -15.33 9.04
N GLY A 63 -5.66 -14.31 9.39
CA GLY A 63 -4.82 -13.52 8.50
C GLY A 63 -3.44 -13.24 9.08
N THR A 64 -2.99 -12.00 9.02
CA THR A 64 -1.74 -11.55 9.66
C THR A 64 -1.99 -10.33 10.55
N THR A 65 -1.67 -9.14 10.08
CA THR A 65 -1.87 -7.88 10.80
C THR A 65 -2.72 -6.91 9.98
N GLY A 66 -3.40 -6.00 10.67
CA GLY A 66 -4.11 -4.88 10.06
C GLY A 66 -3.55 -3.55 10.53
N HIS A 67 -3.42 -2.61 9.61
CA HIS A 67 -2.92 -1.26 9.84
C HIS A 67 -3.26 -0.35 8.65
N ALA A 68 -3.17 0.96 8.85
CA ALA A 68 -3.15 1.94 7.77
C ALA A 68 -1.75 2.00 7.13
N VAL A 69 -1.64 2.49 5.90
CA VAL A 69 -0.38 2.53 5.15
C VAL A 69 0.03 3.95 4.74
N GLY A 70 -0.94 4.82 4.45
CA GLY A 70 -0.69 6.19 3.99
C GLY A 70 -0.19 6.32 2.55
N ALA A 71 -0.12 5.23 1.81
CA ALA A 71 0.44 5.22 0.45
C ALA A 71 -0.36 6.07 -0.54
N VAL A 72 -1.69 6.15 -0.37
CA VAL A 72 -2.54 6.98 -1.24
C VAL A 72 -2.28 8.46 -1.03
N LEU A 73 -1.99 8.90 0.18
CA LEU A 73 -1.58 10.27 0.43
C LEU A 73 -0.31 10.63 -0.37
N VAL A 74 0.71 9.78 -0.31
CA VAL A 74 1.95 9.97 -1.09
C VAL A 74 1.66 9.95 -2.59
N ALA A 75 0.73 9.09 -3.04
CA ALA A 75 0.33 9.02 -4.44
C ALA A 75 -0.43 10.28 -4.91
N ILE A 76 -1.21 10.91 -4.04
CA ILE A 76 -1.88 12.18 -4.32
C ILE A 76 -0.84 13.30 -4.49
N LEU A 77 0.15 13.37 -3.63
CA LEU A 77 1.16 14.43 -3.60
C LEU A 77 2.21 14.27 -4.72
N LEU A 78 2.77 13.09 -4.86
CA LEU A 78 3.94 12.84 -5.72
C LEU A 78 3.68 11.91 -6.90
N GLY A 79 2.50 11.31 -6.92
CA GLY A 79 2.12 10.30 -7.91
C GLY A 79 2.34 8.86 -7.47
N PRO A 80 1.62 7.92 -8.10
CA PRO A 80 1.58 6.53 -7.63
C PRO A 80 2.93 5.81 -7.78
N TRP A 81 3.77 6.18 -8.73
CA TRP A 81 5.11 5.61 -8.88
C TRP A 81 6.09 6.11 -7.80
N ALA A 82 5.95 7.35 -7.36
CA ALA A 82 6.71 7.87 -6.22
C ALA A 82 6.26 7.20 -4.92
N ALA A 83 4.95 7.00 -4.74
CA ALA A 83 4.42 6.22 -3.63
C ALA A 83 4.94 4.78 -3.62
N CYS A 84 5.03 4.15 -4.81
CA CYS A 84 5.61 2.81 -4.94
C CYS A 84 7.05 2.75 -4.37
N ILE A 85 7.89 3.72 -4.69
CA ILE A 85 9.26 3.78 -4.15
C ILE A 85 9.25 4.07 -2.65
N ALA A 86 8.51 5.09 -2.19
CA ALA A 86 8.46 5.48 -0.77
C ALA A 86 8.03 4.32 0.14
N VAL A 87 6.94 3.65 -0.23
CA VAL A 87 6.41 2.52 0.56
C VAL A 87 7.31 1.30 0.47
N SER A 88 7.91 1.01 -0.69
CA SER A 88 8.89 -0.08 -0.80
C SER A 88 10.09 0.13 0.11
N VAL A 89 10.62 1.36 0.19
CA VAL A 89 11.71 1.70 1.12
C VAL A 89 11.28 1.48 2.58
N ALA A 90 10.08 1.94 2.95
CA ALA A 90 9.55 1.72 4.29
C ALA A 90 9.44 0.23 4.63
N LEU A 91 8.85 -0.59 3.73
CA LEU A 91 8.70 -2.03 3.92
C LEU A 91 10.02 -2.79 4.00
N VAL A 92 11.01 -2.41 3.19
CA VAL A 92 12.35 -3.00 3.27
C VAL A 92 13.01 -2.70 4.61
N ILE A 93 12.91 -1.46 5.10
CA ILE A 93 13.45 -1.07 6.41
C ILE A 93 12.72 -1.84 7.52
N GLN A 94 11.40 -1.96 7.48
CA GLN A 94 10.61 -2.71 8.44
C GLN A 94 11.01 -4.19 8.49
N ALA A 95 11.14 -4.84 7.33
CA ALA A 95 11.52 -6.24 7.27
C ALA A 95 12.96 -6.49 7.76
N LEU A 96 13.93 -5.65 7.36
CA LEU A 96 15.34 -5.86 7.68
C LEU A 96 15.74 -5.44 9.09
N LEU A 97 15.16 -4.36 9.61
CA LEU A 97 15.60 -3.77 10.89
C LEU A 97 14.63 -4.04 12.03
N PHE A 98 13.34 -4.25 11.73
CA PHE A 98 12.31 -4.40 12.75
C PHE A 98 11.63 -5.77 12.77
N GLY A 99 11.92 -6.62 11.77
CA GLY A 99 11.27 -7.93 11.65
C GLY A 99 9.75 -7.84 11.37
N ASP A 100 9.26 -6.68 10.92
CA ASP A 100 7.86 -6.49 10.56
C ASP A 100 7.70 -6.74 9.04
N GLY A 101 7.16 -7.92 8.72
CA GLY A 101 7.17 -8.51 7.38
C GLY A 101 8.40 -9.39 7.12
N GLY A 102 8.21 -10.43 6.29
CA GLY A 102 9.27 -11.37 5.94
C GLY A 102 10.20 -10.83 4.86
N ILE A 103 11.50 -11.12 4.99
CA ILE A 103 12.51 -10.81 3.96
C ILE A 103 12.18 -11.54 2.66
N THR A 104 11.81 -12.82 2.75
CA THR A 104 11.40 -13.62 1.58
C THR A 104 10.10 -13.11 0.96
N ALA A 105 9.23 -12.47 1.75
CA ALA A 105 7.95 -11.94 1.34
C ALA A 105 7.97 -10.46 0.92
N ILE A 106 9.14 -9.78 0.88
CA ILE A 106 9.24 -8.35 0.49
C ILE A 106 8.57 -8.11 -0.88
N GLY A 107 8.76 -9.00 -1.85
CA GLY A 107 8.13 -8.88 -3.16
C GLY A 107 6.60 -8.81 -3.08
N ALA A 108 5.97 -9.73 -2.38
CA ALA A 108 4.52 -9.78 -2.15
C ALA A 108 4.03 -8.58 -1.34
N ASN A 109 4.69 -8.25 -0.23
CA ASN A 109 4.38 -7.08 0.59
C ASN A 109 4.43 -5.78 -0.22
N CYS A 110 5.44 -5.61 -1.06
CA CYS A 110 5.57 -4.44 -1.92
C CYS A 110 4.53 -4.44 -3.05
N PHE A 111 4.18 -5.59 -3.62
CA PHE A 111 3.10 -5.67 -4.58
C PHE A 111 1.78 -5.18 -3.99
N ASN A 112 1.42 -5.65 -2.81
CA ASN A 112 0.17 -5.29 -2.15
C ASN A 112 0.14 -3.82 -1.72
N MET A 113 1.13 -3.38 -0.92
CA MET A 113 1.12 -2.09 -0.23
C MET A 113 1.82 -0.97 -1.00
N ALA A 114 2.89 -1.29 -1.76
CA ALA A 114 3.62 -0.26 -2.48
C ALA A 114 3.17 -0.09 -3.94
N PHE A 115 2.50 -1.09 -4.54
CA PHE A 115 2.03 -1.00 -5.90
C PHE A 115 0.50 -0.99 -6.00
N ALA A 116 -0.20 -2.08 -5.64
CA ALA A 116 -1.65 -2.20 -5.82
C ALA A 116 -2.42 -1.09 -5.08
N LEU A 117 -2.12 -0.88 -3.80
CA LEU A 117 -2.75 0.12 -2.97
C LEU A 117 -2.66 1.55 -3.56
N PRO A 118 -1.47 2.13 -3.80
CA PRO A 118 -1.36 3.49 -4.31
C PRO A 118 -1.84 3.63 -5.76
N MET A 119 -1.72 2.60 -6.60
CA MET A 119 -2.22 2.65 -7.98
C MET A 119 -3.74 2.73 -8.01
N VAL A 120 -4.42 1.82 -7.32
CA VAL A 120 -5.89 1.80 -7.25
C VAL A 120 -6.40 3.06 -6.57
N GLY A 121 -5.85 3.41 -5.41
CA GLY A 121 -6.25 4.62 -4.69
C GLY A 121 -6.05 5.88 -5.54
N HIS A 122 -4.96 6.01 -6.28
CA HIS A 122 -4.74 7.16 -7.15
C HIS A 122 -5.77 7.23 -8.30
N ILE A 123 -6.15 6.09 -8.88
CA ILE A 123 -7.20 6.03 -9.91
C ILE A 123 -8.54 6.51 -9.31
N VAL A 124 -8.93 5.96 -8.15
CA VAL A 124 -10.17 6.34 -7.46
C VAL A 124 -10.18 7.83 -7.12
N TYR A 125 -9.08 8.33 -6.55
CA TYR A 125 -8.94 9.77 -6.26
C TYR A 125 -9.15 10.62 -7.51
N ARG A 126 -8.49 10.30 -8.62
CA ARG A 126 -8.60 11.05 -9.87
C ARG A 126 -10.01 11.03 -10.46
N LEU A 127 -10.70 9.89 -10.38
CA LEU A 127 -12.06 9.75 -10.89
C LEU A 127 -13.03 10.62 -10.10
N ILE A 128 -12.96 10.57 -8.76
CA ILE A 128 -13.87 11.32 -7.90
C ILE A 128 -13.53 12.81 -7.89
N SER A 129 -12.25 13.18 -7.86
CA SER A 129 -11.80 14.58 -7.79
C SER A 129 -11.76 15.30 -9.14
N ARG A 130 -12.13 14.64 -10.22
CA ARG A 130 -12.11 15.21 -11.58
C ARG A 130 -12.88 16.53 -11.64
N ASN A 131 -12.28 17.53 -12.29
CA ASN A 131 -12.88 18.86 -12.49
C ASN A 131 -13.28 19.60 -11.19
N SER A 132 -12.62 19.29 -10.07
CA SER A 132 -12.84 19.99 -8.80
C SER A 132 -11.69 20.95 -8.47
N ALA A 133 -12.02 22.10 -7.87
CA ALA A 133 -11.01 23.04 -7.37
C ALA A 133 -10.12 22.37 -6.30
N ILE A 134 -8.86 22.82 -6.18
CA ILE A 134 -7.89 22.22 -5.23
C ILE A 134 -8.39 22.31 -3.79
N THR A 135 -9.05 23.42 -3.44
CA THR A 135 -9.60 23.66 -2.10
C THR A 135 -10.97 23.04 -1.85
N SER A 136 -11.53 22.30 -2.82
CA SER A 136 -12.88 21.76 -2.70
C SER A 136 -12.95 20.61 -1.67
N VAL A 137 -14.06 20.55 -0.94
CA VAL A 137 -14.39 19.43 -0.04
C VAL A 137 -14.42 18.09 -0.80
N ARG A 138 -14.83 18.11 -2.07
CA ARG A 138 -14.86 16.92 -2.93
C ARG A 138 -13.50 16.24 -3.00
N ARG A 139 -12.38 16.97 -3.01
CA ARG A 139 -11.03 16.38 -3.01
C ARG A 139 -10.66 15.72 -1.67
N VAL A 140 -11.13 16.27 -0.56
CA VAL A 140 -10.94 15.68 0.76
C VAL A 140 -11.68 14.34 0.85
N VAL A 141 -12.95 14.34 0.44
CA VAL A 141 -13.76 13.12 0.42
C VAL A 141 -13.19 12.10 -0.56
N ALA A 142 -12.76 12.54 -1.75
CA ALA A 142 -12.09 11.68 -2.74
C ALA A 142 -10.82 11.04 -2.19
N ALA A 143 -10.02 11.79 -1.43
CA ALA A 143 -8.78 11.29 -0.83
C ALA A 143 -9.07 10.21 0.22
N GLY A 144 -10.06 10.43 1.09
CA GLY A 144 -10.46 9.44 2.08
C GLY A 144 -10.98 8.15 1.44
N ILE A 145 -11.93 8.26 0.50
CA ILE A 145 -12.49 7.10 -0.22
C ILE A 145 -11.38 6.36 -0.98
N ALA A 146 -10.45 7.07 -1.59
CA ALA A 146 -9.33 6.48 -2.32
C ALA A 146 -8.41 5.69 -1.39
N GLY A 147 -8.10 6.21 -0.20
CA GLY A 147 -7.34 5.51 0.83
C GLY A 147 -8.03 4.22 1.25
N TYR A 148 -9.31 4.31 1.60
CA TYR A 148 -10.11 3.15 1.98
C TYR A 148 -10.13 2.06 0.91
N VAL A 149 -10.48 2.41 -0.32
CA VAL A 149 -10.58 1.44 -1.43
C VAL A 149 -9.21 0.83 -1.75
N GLY A 150 -8.15 1.65 -1.79
CA GLY A 150 -6.79 1.16 -2.03
C GLY A 150 -6.36 0.14 -0.98
N LEU A 151 -6.61 0.42 0.30
CA LEU A 151 -6.27 -0.48 1.41
C LEU A 151 -7.05 -1.80 1.35
N VAL A 152 -8.35 -1.73 1.07
CA VAL A 152 -9.20 -2.95 0.95
C VAL A 152 -8.75 -3.81 -0.23
N VAL A 153 -8.37 -3.20 -1.37
CA VAL A 153 -7.82 -3.97 -2.51
C VAL A 153 -6.49 -4.63 -2.15
N ALA A 154 -5.59 -3.93 -1.46
CA ALA A 154 -4.33 -4.53 -1.02
C ALA A 154 -4.54 -5.69 -0.04
N SER A 155 -5.53 -5.57 0.87
CA SER A 155 -5.88 -6.65 1.78
C SER A 155 -6.49 -7.87 1.07
N LEU A 156 -7.23 -7.65 -0.02
CA LEU A 156 -7.73 -8.73 -0.87
C LEU A 156 -6.57 -9.47 -1.56
N CYS A 157 -5.58 -8.75 -2.10
CA CYS A 157 -4.38 -9.36 -2.67
C CYS A 157 -3.66 -10.25 -1.65
N ALA A 158 -3.41 -9.73 -0.45
CA ALA A 158 -2.79 -10.49 0.63
C ALA A 158 -3.64 -11.73 1.04
N GLY A 159 -4.95 -11.57 1.14
CA GLY A 159 -5.86 -12.67 1.44
C GLY A 159 -5.85 -13.79 0.38
N ILE A 160 -5.70 -13.43 -0.89
CA ILE A 160 -5.54 -14.39 -1.99
C ILE A 160 -4.18 -15.09 -1.86
N GLU A 161 -3.08 -14.33 -1.66
CA GLU A 161 -1.73 -14.89 -1.51
C GLU A 161 -1.64 -15.91 -0.37
N PHE A 162 -2.32 -15.65 0.76
CA PHE A 162 -2.42 -16.62 1.85
C PHE A 162 -3.27 -17.82 1.49
N GLY A 163 -4.47 -17.54 0.98
CA GLY A 163 -5.48 -18.56 0.77
C GLY A 163 -5.15 -19.59 -0.29
N ILE A 164 -4.22 -19.29 -1.20
CA ILE A 164 -3.74 -20.26 -2.20
C ILE A 164 -2.66 -21.20 -1.64
N GLN A 165 -2.01 -20.88 -0.51
CA GLN A 165 -0.89 -21.70 0.00
C GLN A 165 -1.26 -23.15 0.30
N PRO A 166 -2.39 -23.44 0.98
CA PRO A 166 -2.80 -24.82 1.24
C PRO A 166 -3.09 -25.63 -0.04
N LEU A 167 -3.44 -24.94 -1.14
CA LEU A 167 -3.68 -25.58 -2.44
C LEU A 167 -2.38 -25.89 -3.18
N LEU A 168 -1.36 -25.05 -3.00
CA LEU A 168 -0.07 -25.17 -3.70
C LEU A 168 0.95 -26.02 -2.93
N HIS A 169 0.89 -25.99 -1.58
CA HIS A 169 1.94 -26.50 -0.72
C HIS A 169 1.35 -27.27 0.46
N HIS A 170 1.21 -28.57 0.33
CA HIS A 170 0.72 -29.47 1.37
C HIS A 170 1.50 -30.80 1.37
N THR A 171 1.49 -31.49 2.48
CA THR A 171 2.04 -32.85 2.61
C THR A 171 1.15 -33.86 1.87
N ALA A 172 1.64 -35.10 1.72
CA ALA A 172 0.81 -36.19 1.18
C ALA A 172 -0.46 -36.47 2.02
N SER A 173 -0.45 -36.10 3.32
CA SER A 173 -1.60 -36.20 4.22
C SER A 173 -2.53 -34.99 4.15
N GLY A 174 -2.26 -33.99 3.28
CA GLY A 174 -3.10 -32.79 3.11
C GLY A 174 -2.79 -31.66 4.12
N GLN A 175 -1.79 -31.78 4.97
CA GLN A 175 -1.41 -30.71 5.91
C GLN A 175 -0.68 -29.59 5.18
N ALA A 176 -1.15 -28.36 5.36
CA ALA A 176 -0.51 -27.18 4.80
C ALA A 176 0.93 -26.98 5.34
N LEU A 177 1.86 -26.68 4.45
CA LEU A 177 3.30 -26.46 4.79
C LEU A 177 3.62 -24.98 5.10
N TYR A 178 2.76 -24.06 4.67
CA TYR A 178 2.86 -22.61 4.88
C TYR A 178 1.59 -22.07 5.51
N CYS A 179 1.08 -20.92 5.10
CA CYS A 179 -0.16 -20.39 5.66
C CYS A 179 -1.26 -21.48 5.67
N PRO A 180 -1.83 -21.81 6.85
CA PRO A 180 -2.78 -22.91 6.94
C PRO A 180 -4.21 -22.56 6.53
N TYR A 181 -4.47 -21.27 6.29
CA TYR A 181 -5.82 -20.77 6.03
C TYR A 181 -6.15 -20.82 4.54
N GLY A 182 -7.25 -21.51 4.18
CA GLY A 182 -7.74 -21.53 2.80
C GLY A 182 -8.37 -20.19 2.38
N LEU A 183 -8.62 -20.02 1.08
CA LEU A 183 -9.09 -18.78 0.45
C LEU A 183 -10.25 -18.10 1.20
N LYS A 184 -11.28 -18.88 1.58
CA LYS A 184 -12.45 -18.32 2.27
C LYS A 184 -12.08 -17.67 3.60
N VAL A 185 -11.25 -18.33 4.41
CA VAL A 185 -10.85 -17.82 5.73
C VAL A 185 -9.92 -16.62 5.56
N ALA A 186 -8.88 -16.77 4.77
CA ALA A 186 -7.86 -15.73 4.58
C ALA A 186 -8.44 -14.44 3.97
N ILE A 187 -9.25 -14.54 2.90
CA ILE A 187 -9.89 -13.39 2.29
C ILE A 187 -10.87 -12.73 3.25
N THR A 188 -11.73 -13.51 3.92
CA THR A 188 -12.71 -12.94 4.86
C THR A 188 -12.01 -12.24 6.02
N ALA A 189 -10.95 -12.81 6.58
CA ALA A 189 -10.18 -12.21 7.67
C ALA A 189 -9.49 -10.91 7.22
N MET A 190 -8.75 -10.95 6.12
CA MET A 190 -7.98 -9.81 5.64
C MET A 190 -8.90 -8.69 5.16
N VAL A 191 -9.86 -8.97 4.28
CA VAL A 191 -10.79 -7.95 3.77
C VAL A 191 -11.71 -7.45 4.88
N GLY A 192 -12.24 -8.34 5.71
CA GLY A 192 -13.12 -7.98 6.82
C GLY A 192 -12.43 -7.04 7.82
N GLY A 193 -11.23 -7.39 8.29
CA GLY A 193 -10.47 -6.55 9.21
C GLY A 193 -10.13 -5.18 8.63
N HIS A 194 -9.73 -5.14 7.36
CA HIS A 194 -9.38 -3.88 6.71
C HIS A 194 -10.62 -3.05 6.33
N ALA A 195 -11.70 -3.65 5.85
CA ALA A 195 -12.92 -2.91 5.54
C ALA A 195 -13.64 -2.38 6.79
N LEU A 196 -13.68 -3.17 7.88
CA LEU A 196 -14.44 -2.79 9.08
C LEU A 196 -13.67 -1.83 10.01
N VAL A 197 -12.33 -1.87 10.01
CA VAL A 197 -11.52 -1.11 10.96
C VAL A 197 -10.47 -0.25 10.25
N PHE A 198 -9.44 -0.87 9.67
CA PHE A 198 -8.25 -0.14 9.22
C PHE A 198 -8.49 0.73 7.98
N GLY A 199 -9.46 0.37 7.13
CA GLY A 199 -9.89 1.21 6.01
C GLY A 199 -10.45 2.56 6.47
N TRP A 200 -11.17 2.59 7.59
CA TRP A 200 -11.64 3.83 8.18
C TRP A 200 -10.50 4.68 8.75
N VAL A 201 -9.49 4.04 9.35
CA VAL A 201 -8.30 4.76 9.82
C VAL A 201 -7.56 5.38 8.63
N GLU A 202 -7.33 4.61 7.54
CA GLU A 202 -6.72 5.10 6.30
C GLU A 202 -7.52 6.24 5.68
N LEU A 203 -8.85 6.10 5.62
CA LEU A 203 -9.78 7.13 5.11
C LEU A 203 -9.63 8.43 5.88
N ILE A 204 -9.76 8.35 7.22
CA ILE A 204 -9.71 9.53 8.09
C ILE A 204 -8.35 10.19 8.02
N ALA A 205 -7.26 9.43 8.17
CA ALA A 205 -5.89 9.95 8.12
C ALA A 205 -5.62 10.66 6.78
N THR A 206 -5.93 10.00 5.66
CA THR A 206 -5.71 10.58 4.33
C THR A 206 -6.55 11.84 4.10
N ALA A 207 -7.83 11.81 4.49
CA ALA A 207 -8.72 12.96 4.34
C ALA A 207 -8.28 14.17 5.20
N LEU A 208 -7.91 13.93 6.45
CA LEU A 208 -7.45 14.99 7.37
C LEU A 208 -6.16 15.64 6.89
N VAL A 209 -5.18 14.85 6.44
CA VAL A 209 -3.92 15.40 5.92
C VAL A 209 -4.17 16.20 4.64
N VAL A 210 -4.99 15.70 3.71
CA VAL A 210 -5.33 16.46 2.49
C VAL A 210 -6.08 17.75 2.85
N LYS A 211 -7.00 17.73 3.83
CA LYS A 211 -7.69 18.94 4.32
C LYS A 211 -6.72 19.94 4.94
N PHE A 212 -5.78 19.46 5.75
CA PHE A 212 -4.73 20.29 6.34
C PHE A 212 -3.88 20.96 5.26
N LEU A 213 -3.42 20.19 4.27
CA LEU A 213 -2.63 20.71 3.16
C LEU A 213 -3.40 21.73 2.30
N GLN A 214 -4.71 21.51 2.07
CA GLN A 214 -5.54 22.50 1.39
C GLN A 214 -5.55 23.87 2.09
N THR A 215 -5.42 23.85 3.42
CA THR A 215 -5.53 25.09 4.23
C THR A 215 -4.18 25.74 4.45
N LYS A 216 -3.12 24.96 4.64
CA LYS A 216 -1.79 25.45 5.05
C LYS A 216 -0.78 25.50 3.90
N GLU A 217 -0.82 24.53 2.99
CA GLU A 217 0.17 24.33 1.92
C GLU A 217 -0.49 23.89 0.61
N PRO A 218 -1.43 24.66 0.04
CA PRO A 218 -2.15 24.28 -1.18
C PRO A 218 -1.22 24.08 -2.38
N SER A 219 -0.05 24.70 -2.37
CA SER A 219 0.98 24.54 -3.41
C SER A 219 1.45 23.09 -3.58
N LEU A 220 1.51 22.30 -2.50
CA LEU A 220 1.89 20.88 -2.56
C LEU A 220 0.86 20.04 -3.34
N LEU A 221 -0.40 20.46 -3.37
CA LEU A 221 -1.46 19.79 -4.13
C LEU A 221 -1.53 20.26 -5.60
N GLN A 222 -0.90 21.42 -5.93
CA GLN A 222 -0.85 22.02 -7.27
C GLN A 222 0.27 21.45 -8.13
N GLN A 223 1.43 21.13 -7.54
CA GLN A 223 2.68 20.78 -8.24
C GLN A 223 2.56 19.70 -9.31
N LYS A 224 1.48 18.91 -9.31
CA LYS A 224 1.24 17.86 -10.30
C LYS A 224 0.44 18.31 -11.52
N MET A 225 -0.14 19.49 -11.50
CA MET A 225 -0.92 20.01 -12.63
C MET A 225 -0.03 20.70 -13.66
N GLU A 226 1.06 21.34 -13.22
CA GLU A 226 2.00 22.10 -14.08
C GLU A 226 3.02 21.21 -14.81
N ALA A 227 3.26 19.97 -14.38
CA ALA A 227 4.16 19.04 -15.05
C ALA A 227 3.59 18.39 -16.33
N LYS A 228 2.48 18.92 -16.87
CA LYS A 228 1.79 18.44 -18.07
C LYS A 228 1.77 19.43 -19.24
N GLU A 229 2.35 20.64 -19.07
CA GLU A 229 2.63 21.58 -20.14
C GLU A 229 4.12 21.51 -20.53
#